data_1eff81e1cc6b5d9bf2cdf76a5c087956
#
_entry.id   1eff81e1cc6b5d9bf2cdf76a5c087956
#
_cell.length_a   1.000
_cell.length_b   1.000
_cell.length_c   1.000
_cell.angle_alpha   90.00
_cell.angle_beta   90.00
_cell.angle_gamma   90.00
#
_symmetry.space_group_name_H-M   'P 1'
#
loop_
_entity.id
_entity.type
_entity.pdbx_description
1 polymer ?
#
loop_
_entity_poly.entity_id
_entity_poly.type
_entity_poly.pdbx_seq_one_letter_code
_entity_poly.pdbx_strand_id
1 'polypeptide(L)'
;MAGQRISVLQRARMQREMRKESRTGKMRNSMKQTEQRMKTRWILVFLAMLVCFCGWWAVRKEGFFADELYSYGLSNSDYAPFLSWYYNGERAYSGTSAEHIYSREDFMSYVAVQEGQRFDYASVYYNQTQDVHPPVFYFLLHTVCSLFPGSFTKWTGLGLNFALFGGTIAALYALGMEIFEGENSWKKSLFVCALYAFSGEAISNATMIRMYMLLTLFTTVLALLLAKALRRPTLVRYLLIGIVIYLGMLTQYFYVIYAFLLCAVYDFYLMLRREWKHVVQFSAAALAGVGGMMLTFPCWLAQLHSQSTVSLDTTTDNILNLSQYPKGPLELTGWSIVEFGVGAGIMALLLLVALTKRFLPGKLRQTVLIAPHAKLITIPALAAFIVIAVISPYKSLRYVYHLQPLEALFCGCGFFAVLDTLGQNARKKITQAVCALMLVLAFVLTPERMYIGNRKVNEELEQYSDAQCVSLIGDMTAFTSELPEYLHFKEICAVQDTSSTLLREYCTGESDSMVVFICGRGLWQFVTPGEVEQITQENQASAEEIARLGGYTSVEMLDTQEFSQIWVLKK
;
A
#
# COMPACT_ATOMS: atom_id res chain seq x y z
N MET A 1 34.09 -69.32 -28.17
CA MET A 1 32.85 -68.94 -27.49
C MET A 1 32.95 -69.24 -26.01
N ALA A 2 33.41 -68.30 -25.22
CA ALA A 2 33.53 -68.44 -23.78
C ALA A 2 32.43 -67.61 -23.13
N GLY A 3 31.25 -68.20 -22.96
CA GLY A 3 30.18 -67.63 -22.17
C GLY A 3 30.50 -67.75 -20.68
N GLN A 4 30.90 -66.63 -20.06
CA GLN A 4 31.06 -66.55 -18.61
C GLN A 4 29.73 -66.87 -17.93
N ARG A 5 29.59 -68.04 -17.34
CA ARG A 5 28.47 -68.41 -16.45
C ARG A 5 28.60 -67.58 -15.18
N ILE A 6 27.79 -66.54 -15.04
CA ILE A 6 27.68 -65.78 -13.78
C ILE A 6 27.27 -66.77 -12.68
N SER A 7 28.07 -66.89 -11.62
CA SER A 7 27.84 -67.80 -10.50
C SER A 7 26.51 -67.51 -9.79
N VAL A 8 25.85 -68.51 -9.24
CA VAL A 8 24.60 -68.37 -8.47
C VAL A 8 24.71 -67.33 -7.35
N LEU A 9 25.90 -67.26 -6.73
CA LEU A 9 26.22 -66.29 -5.69
C LEU A 9 26.28 -64.84 -6.22
N GLN A 10 26.78 -64.63 -7.43
CA GLN A 10 26.78 -63.29 -8.07
C GLN A 10 25.37 -62.83 -8.45
N ARG A 11 24.51 -63.74 -8.93
CA ARG A 11 23.09 -63.44 -9.21
C ARG A 11 22.31 -63.09 -7.93
N ALA A 12 22.52 -63.83 -6.84
CA ALA A 12 21.90 -63.57 -5.54
C ALA A 12 22.35 -62.20 -4.94
N ARG A 13 23.62 -61.85 -5.12
CA ARG A 13 24.18 -60.54 -4.69
C ARG A 13 23.58 -59.39 -5.48
N MET A 14 23.50 -59.49 -6.80
CA MET A 14 22.88 -58.53 -7.69
C MET A 14 21.37 -58.33 -7.42
N GLN A 15 20.63 -59.43 -7.14
CA GLN A 15 19.22 -59.32 -6.73
C GLN A 15 19.02 -58.66 -5.36
N ARG A 16 19.94 -58.85 -4.41
CA ARG A 16 19.91 -58.15 -3.11
C ARG A 16 20.21 -56.65 -3.27
N GLU A 17 21.12 -56.27 -4.12
CA GLU A 17 21.45 -54.87 -4.42
C GLU A 17 20.28 -54.18 -5.14
N MET A 18 19.69 -54.78 -6.17
CA MET A 18 18.49 -54.23 -6.85
C MET A 18 17.28 -54.08 -5.91
N ARG A 19 17.08 -55.04 -4.96
CA ARG A 19 16.03 -54.91 -3.94
C ARG A 19 16.32 -53.80 -2.92
N LYS A 20 17.57 -53.56 -2.55
CA LYS A 20 17.98 -52.42 -1.71
C LYS A 20 17.74 -51.09 -2.41
N GLU A 21 18.16 -50.96 -3.66
CA GLU A 21 17.93 -49.77 -4.48
C GLU A 21 16.43 -49.49 -4.70
N SER A 22 15.63 -50.51 -5.00
CA SER A 22 14.18 -50.39 -5.11
C SER A 22 13.50 -49.95 -3.80
N ARG A 23 13.94 -50.47 -2.64
CA ARG A 23 13.44 -50.06 -1.32
C ARG A 23 13.84 -48.63 -0.97
N THR A 24 15.08 -48.22 -1.24
CA THR A 24 15.56 -46.84 -1.02
C THR A 24 14.87 -45.87 -1.93
N GLY A 25 14.63 -46.24 -3.20
CA GLY A 25 13.85 -45.44 -4.15
C GLY A 25 12.37 -45.23 -3.72
N LYS A 26 11.70 -46.32 -3.27
CA LYS A 26 10.33 -46.22 -2.72
C LYS A 26 10.25 -45.37 -1.46
N MET A 27 11.20 -45.51 -0.55
CA MET A 27 11.27 -44.73 0.69
C MET A 27 11.53 -43.25 0.42
N ARG A 28 12.43 -42.92 -0.52
CA ARG A 28 12.68 -41.56 -0.98
C ARG A 28 11.45 -40.90 -1.62
N ASN A 29 10.72 -41.66 -2.45
CA ASN A 29 9.47 -41.18 -3.06
C ASN A 29 8.36 -40.95 -2.01
N SER A 30 8.21 -41.85 -1.04
CA SER A 30 7.26 -41.69 0.06
C SER A 30 7.59 -40.46 0.93
N MET A 31 8.88 -40.22 1.25
CA MET A 31 9.32 -39.05 1.98
C MET A 31 9.02 -37.76 1.21
N LYS A 32 9.30 -37.71 -0.09
CA LYS A 32 8.97 -36.56 -0.96
C LYS A 32 7.47 -36.28 -1.01
N GLN A 33 6.64 -37.33 -1.11
CA GLN A 33 5.17 -37.17 -1.10
C GLN A 33 4.67 -36.63 0.25
N THR A 34 5.23 -37.10 1.37
CA THR A 34 4.88 -36.63 2.71
C THR A 34 5.29 -35.17 2.90
N GLU A 35 6.47 -34.79 2.44
CA GLU A 35 6.93 -33.39 2.46
C GLU A 35 6.04 -32.48 1.61
N GLN A 36 5.68 -32.91 0.40
CA GLN A 36 4.79 -32.14 -0.48
C GLN A 36 3.40 -31.96 0.14
N ARG A 37 2.82 -33.02 0.74
CA ARG A 37 1.53 -32.91 1.47
C ARG A 37 1.63 -31.95 2.65
N MET A 38 2.71 -32.00 3.40
CA MET A 38 2.96 -31.09 4.53
C MET A 38 3.10 -29.65 4.04
N LYS A 39 3.86 -29.40 2.98
CA LYS A 39 4.00 -28.07 2.35
C LYS A 39 2.64 -27.53 1.92
N THR A 40 1.85 -28.29 1.17
CA THR A 40 0.51 -27.90 0.72
C THR A 40 -0.40 -27.56 1.90
N ARG A 41 -0.40 -28.42 2.95
CA ARG A 41 -1.20 -28.17 4.17
C ARG A 41 -0.85 -26.85 4.84
N TRP A 42 0.44 -26.54 5.02
CA TRP A 42 0.84 -25.28 5.65
C TRP A 42 0.55 -24.05 4.81
N ILE A 43 0.67 -24.16 3.48
CA ILE A 43 0.27 -23.09 2.57
C ILE A 43 -1.24 -22.83 2.69
N LEU A 44 -2.07 -23.87 2.71
CA LEU A 44 -3.53 -23.73 2.88
C LEU A 44 -3.91 -23.10 4.23
N VAL A 45 -3.25 -23.52 5.31
CA VAL A 45 -3.44 -22.91 6.64
C VAL A 45 -3.06 -21.44 6.63
N PHE A 46 -1.92 -21.09 6.04
CA PHE A 46 -1.48 -19.70 5.90
C PHE A 46 -2.47 -18.87 5.10
N LEU A 47 -2.95 -19.37 3.95
CA LEU A 47 -3.93 -18.67 3.12
C LEU A 47 -5.26 -18.48 3.85
N ALA A 48 -5.74 -19.50 4.59
CA ALA A 48 -6.95 -19.38 5.40
C ALA A 48 -6.79 -18.28 6.48
N MET A 49 -5.65 -18.26 7.18
CA MET A 49 -5.35 -17.23 8.17
C MET A 49 -5.28 -15.84 7.52
N LEU A 50 -4.67 -15.72 6.35
CA LEU A 50 -4.57 -14.46 5.61
C LEU A 50 -5.96 -13.94 5.21
N VAL A 51 -6.83 -14.80 4.69
CA VAL A 51 -8.21 -14.45 4.32
C VAL A 51 -9.00 -14.00 5.56
N CYS A 52 -8.90 -14.73 6.67
CA CYS A 52 -9.54 -14.33 7.92
C CYS A 52 -9.02 -12.97 8.42
N PHE A 53 -7.72 -12.74 8.35
CA PHE A 53 -7.09 -11.49 8.76
C PHE A 53 -7.52 -10.30 7.89
N CYS A 54 -7.48 -10.45 6.56
CA CYS A 54 -7.97 -9.44 5.64
C CYS A 54 -9.47 -9.16 5.86
N GLY A 55 -10.28 -10.22 6.01
CA GLY A 55 -11.71 -10.10 6.29
C GLY A 55 -12.01 -9.36 7.59
N TRP A 56 -11.25 -9.65 8.64
CA TRP A 56 -11.37 -8.96 9.93
C TRP A 56 -11.18 -7.45 9.81
N TRP A 57 -10.18 -7.00 9.07
CA TRP A 57 -9.92 -5.58 8.89
C TRP A 57 -10.83 -4.94 7.85
N ALA A 58 -11.19 -5.67 6.78
CA ALA A 58 -12.14 -5.17 5.77
C ALA A 58 -13.51 -4.84 6.35
N VAL A 59 -14.02 -5.67 7.26
CA VAL A 59 -15.31 -5.42 7.93
C VAL A 59 -15.21 -4.18 8.82
N ARG A 60 -14.08 -3.98 9.48
CA ARG A 60 -13.84 -2.84 10.38
C ARG A 60 -13.55 -1.51 9.68
N LYS A 61 -13.17 -1.54 8.43
CA LYS A 61 -13.06 -0.33 7.64
C LYS A 61 -14.46 0.21 7.38
N GLU A 62 -14.81 1.33 7.99
CA GLU A 62 -16.17 1.89 7.96
C GLU A 62 -16.31 3.11 7.06
N GLY A 63 -15.23 3.86 6.83
CA GLY A 63 -15.19 5.03 5.98
C GLY A 63 -14.08 5.01 4.94
N PHE A 64 -13.85 6.18 4.37
CA PHE A 64 -12.83 6.41 3.35
C PHE A 64 -11.91 7.55 3.79
N PHE A 65 -10.62 7.38 3.55
CA PHE A 65 -9.71 8.51 3.61
C PHE A 65 -9.87 9.38 2.35
N ALA A 66 -9.70 10.70 2.46
CA ALA A 66 -9.89 11.64 1.34
C ALA A 66 -9.20 11.19 0.04
N ASP A 67 -7.95 10.70 0.12
CA ASP A 67 -7.22 10.18 -1.04
C ASP A 67 -7.92 8.99 -1.73
N GLU A 68 -8.69 8.18 -0.99
CA GLU A 68 -9.42 7.04 -1.56
C GLU A 68 -10.62 7.53 -2.36
N LEU A 69 -11.29 8.59 -1.90
CA LEU A 69 -12.38 9.25 -2.63
C LEU A 69 -11.87 9.86 -3.94
N TYR A 70 -10.69 10.51 -3.91
CA TYR A 70 -10.00 10.93 -5.14
C TYR A 70 -9.65 9.73 -6.04
N SER A 71 -9.31 8.56 -5.48
CA SER A 71 -9.07 7.39 -6.32
C SER A 71 -10.32 6.95 -7.05
N TYR A 72 -11.48 6.93 -6.38
CA TYR A 72 -12.75 6.62 -7.03
C TYR A 72 -13.16 7.71 -8.04
N GLY A 73 -13.08 8.98 -7.67
CA GLY A 73 -13.42 10.08 -8.55
C GLY A 73 -12.58 10.10 -9.82
N LEU A 74 -11.26 10.07 -9.69
CA LEU A 74 -10.33 10.05 -10.83
C LEU A 74 -10.47 8.79 -11.70
N SER A 75 -10.95 7.69 -11.13
CA SER A 75 -11.20 6.45 -11.89
C SER A 75 -12.55 6.46 -12.60
N ASN A 76 -13.59 7.06 -12.02
CA ASN A 76 -14.98 6.77 -12.38
C ASN A 76 -15.75 7.95 -12.95
N SER A 77 -15.30 9.20 -12.69
CA SER A 77 -15.96 10.39 -13.22
C SER A 77 -15.69 10.60 -14.72
N ASP A 78 -16.66 11.13 -15.43
CA ASP A 78 -16.62 11.34 -16.88
C ASP A 78 -15.95 12.68 -17.23
N TYR A 79 -14.64 12.63 -17.57
CA TYR A 79 -13.80 13.79 -17.89
C TYR A 79 -13.86 14.92 -16.85
N ALA A 80 -14.12 14.58 -15.58
CA ALA A 80 -14.24 15.49 -14.45
C ALA A 80 -13.35 15.06 -13.29
N PRO A 81 -12.05 15.37 -13.30
CA PRO A 81 -11.06 14.85 -12.33
C PRO A 81 -11.36 15.23 -10.89
N PHE A 82 -12.09 16.33 -10.65
CA PHE A 82 -12.42 16.84 -9.32
C PHE A 82 -13.88 17.28 -9.26
N LEU A 83 -14.50 17.20 -8.08
CA LEU A 83 -15.89 17.63 -7.88
C LEU A 83 -16.15 19.06 -8.36
N SER A 84 -15.24 19.99 -8.09
CA SER A 84 -15.35 21.38 -8.55
C SER A 84 -15.27 21.55 -10.07
N TRP A 85 -14.76 20.57 -10.81
CA TRP A 85 -14.61 20.62 -12.26
C TRP A 85 -15.95 20.64 -12.99
N TYR A 86 -16.96 19.98 -12.45
CA TYR A 86 -18.32 19.96 -13.03
C TYR A 86 -18.90 21.35 -13.22
N TYR A 87 -18.48 22.32 -12.41
CA TYR A 87 -19.08 23.65 -12.37
C TYR A 87 -18.16 24.76 -12.86
N ASN A 88 -16.86 24.64 -12.72
CA ASN A 88 -15.91 25.72 -13.00
C ASN A 88 -14.85 25.37 -14.04
N GLY A 89 -14.65 24.12 -14.41
CA GLY A 89 -13.53 23.70 -15.25
C GLY A 89 -12.15 23.94 -14.61
N GLU A 90 -12.09 24.28 -13.32
CA GLU A 90 -10.86 24.63 -12.60
C GLU A 90 -10.40 23.52 -11.66
N ARG A 91 -9.10 23.45 -11.38
CA ARG A 91 -8.53 22.48 -10.45
C ARG A 91 -8.99 22.76 -9.02
N ALA A 92 -9.43 21.72 -8.30
CA ALA A 92 -9.88 21.78 -6.92
C ALA A 92 -8.88 22.36 -5.90
N TYR A 93 -7.60 22.42 -6.26
CA TYR A 93 -6.55 22.96 -5.37
C TYR A 93 -6.47 24.48 -5.33
N SER A 94 -7.23 25.20 -6.15
CA SER A 94 -7.11 26.66 -6.26
C SER A 94 -7.97 27.46 -5.28
N GLY A 95 -8.62 26.83 -4.32
CA GLY A 95 -9.26 27.50 -3.18
C GLY A 95 -10.54 28.29 -3.47
N THR A 96 -10.97 28.38 -4.71
CA THR A 96 -12.22 29.03 -5.10
C THR A 96 -13.23 27.96 -5.52
N SER A 97 -13.92 27.39 -4.54
CA SER A 97 -15.10 26.59 -4.85
C SER A 97 -16.21 27.51 -5.33
N ALA A 98 -16.87 27.14 -6.42
CA ALA A 98 -18.13 27.76 -6.72
C ALA A 98 -19.15 27.38 -5.65
N GLU A 99 -19.87 28.36 -5.16
CA GLU A 99 -21.06 28.12 -4.36
C GLU A 99 -22.08 27.39 -5.23
N HIS A 100 -22.55 26.24 -4.78
CA HIS A 100 -23.43 25.38 -5.56
C HIS A 100 -24.30 24.50 -4.68
N ILE A 101 -25.48 24.15 -5.20
CA ILE A 101 -26.30 23.08 -4.60
C ILE A 101 -25.99 21.78 -5.33
N TYR A 102 -25.28 20.89 -4.64
CA TYR A 102 -24.96 19.55 -5.14
C TYR A 102 -26.12 18.60 -4.86
N SER A 103 -26.56 17.88 -5.86
CA SER A 103 -27.46 16.75 -5.67
C SER A 103 -26.71 15.49 -5.27
N ARG A 104 -27.41 14.53 -4.72
CA ARG A 104 -26.85 13.19 -4.46
C ARG A 104 -26.31 12.53 -5.73
N GLU A 105 -26.96 12.77 -6.87
CA GLU A 105 -26.56 12.25 -8.17
C GLU A 105 -25.22 12.84 -8.62
N ASP A 106 -24.90 14.10 -8.30
CA ASP A 106 -23.61 14.72 -8.60
C ASP A 106 -22.47 13.99 -7.90
N PHE A 107 -22.64 13.69 -6.59
CA PHE A 107 -21.66 12.93 -5.84
C PHE A 107 -21.52 11.50 -6.37
N MET A 108 -22.64 10.82 -6.65
CA MET A 108 -22.63 9.48 -7.21
C MET A 108 -22.01 9.44 -8.60
N SER A 109 -22.21 10.44 -9.44
CA SER A 109 -21.58 10.50 -10.77
C SER A 109 -20.08 10.73 -10.71
N TYR A 110 -19.60 11.33 -9.61
CA TYR A 110 -18.17 11.49 -9.37
C TYR A 110 -17.48 10.18 -8.96
N VAL A 111 -18.07 9.42 -8.03
CA VAL A 111 -17.38 8.23 -7.43
C VAL A 111 -17.80 6.90 -8.05
N ALA A 112 -18.93 6.80 -8.75
CA ALA A 112 -19.44 5.57 -9.32
C ALA A 112 -19.49 5.62 -10.85
N VAL A 113 -19.05 4.53 -11.50
CA VAL A 113 -19.16 4.38 -12.96
C VAL A 113 -20.63 4.36 -13.35
N GLN A 114 -21.05 5.22 -14.27
CA GLN A 114 -22.40 5.19 -14.83
C GLN A 114 -22.49 4.15 -15.97
N GLU A 115 -23.68 3.65 -16.29
CA GLU A 115 -23.88 2.59 -17.31
C GLU A 115 -23.26 2.93 -18.67
N GLY A 116 -23.37 4.17 -19.11
CA GLY A 116 -22.81 4.64 -20.40
C GLY A 116 -21.28 4.82 -20.40
N GLN A 117 -20.63 4.75 -19.24
CA GLN A 117 -19.20 5.08 -19.04
C GLN A 117 -18.36 3.84 -18.69
N ARG A 118 -18.95 2.64 -18.79
CA ARG A 118 -18.24 1.40 -18.46
C ARG A 118 -17.03 1.19 -19.37
N PHE A 119 -15.88 0.93 -18.74
CA PHE A 119 -14.60 0.71 -19.42
C PHE A 119 -14.12 1.89 -20.28
N ASP A 120 -14.55 3.11 -19.95
CA ASP A 120 -14.03 4.32 -20.61
C ASP A 120 -12.65 4.71 -20.06
N TYR A 121 -11.64 4.03 -20.55
CA TYR A 121 -10.25 4.31 -20.19
C TYR A 121 -9.73 5.64 -20.74
N ALA A 122 -10.39 6.24 -21.71
CA ALA A 122 -10.01 7.55 -22.22
C ALA A 122 -10.33 8.65 -21.20
N SER A 123 -11.49 8.57 -20.53
CA SER A 123 -11.84 9.44 -19.42
C SER A 123 -10.86 9.27 -18.26
N VAL A 124 -10.56 8.02 -17.84
CA VAL A 124 -9.57 7.77 -16.78
C VAL A 124 -8.21 8.35 -17.11
N TYR A 125 -7.74 8.15 -18.35
CA TYR A 125 -6.47 8.74 -18.80
C TYR A 125 -6.49 10.26 -18.72
N TYR A 126 -7.56 10.89 -19.23
CA TYR A 126 -7.74 12.33 -19.16
C TYR A 126 -7.69 12.83 -17.71
N ASN A 127 -8.47 12.23 -16.82
CA ASN A 127 -8.50 12.60 -15.40
C ASN A 127 -7.10 12.53 -14.77
N GLN A 128 -6.33 11.49 -15.10
CA GLN A 128 -4.96 11.35 -14.61
C GLN A 128 -3.98 12.38 -15.19
N THR A 129 -4.23 12.92 -16.40
CA THR A 129 -3.40 14.03 -16.90
C THR A 129 -3.58 15.31 -16.10
N GLN A 130 -4.68 15.45 -15.38
CA GLN A 130 -5.00 16.63 -14.54
C GLN A 130 -4.61 16.44 -13.06
N ASP A 131 -4.32 15.20 -12.63
CA ASP A 131 -3.83 14.87 -11.28
C ASP A 131 -2.28 14.83 -11.25
N VAL A 132 -1.71 14.36 -10.14
CA VAL A 132 -0.25 14.22 -9.93
C VAL A 132 0.23 12.77 -9.91
N HIS A 133 -0.66 11.82 -10.22
CA HIS A 133 -0.37 10.40 -10.17
C HIS A 133 -0.52 9.72 -11.55
N PRO A 134 0.32 8.70 -11.85
CA PRO A 134 0.20 7.93 -13.08
C PRO A 134 -1.01 6.99 -13.12
N PRO A 135 -1.48 6.52 -14.31
CA PRO A 135 -2.85 6.02 -14.51
C PRO A 135 -3.10 4.54 -14.21
N VAL A 136 -2.10 3.66 -14.07
CA VAL A 136 -2.29 2.20 -14.11
C VAL A 136 -3.18 1.67 -12.99
N PHE A 137 -3.04 2.17 -11.77
CA PHE A 137 -3.93 1.79 -10.67
C PHE A 137 -5.39 2.18 -10.94
N TYR A 138 -5.60 3.38 -11.46
CA TYR A 138 -6.92 3.93 -11.75
C TYR A 138 -7.63 3.19 -12.88
N PHE A 139 -6.90 2.72 -13.90
CA PHE A 139 -7.43 1.80 -14.91
C PHE A 139 -7.93 0.50 -14.29
N LEU A 140 -7.17 -0.07 -13.34
CA LEU A 140 -7.60 -1.30 -12.67
C LEU A 140 -8.82 -1.07 -11.79
N LEU A 141 -8.86 0.05 -11.04
CA LEU A 141 -10.00 0.39 -10.19
C LEU A 141 -11.24 0.65 -11.05
N HIS A 142 -11.14 1.43 -12.13
CA HIS A 142 -12.21 1.63 -13.11
C HIS A 142 -12.72 0.31 -13.70
N THR A 143 -11.80 -0.60 -14.04
CA THR A 143 -12.18 -1.93 -14.55
C THR A 143 -13.07 -2.69 -13.56
N VAL A 144 -12.70 -2.69 -12.28
CA VAL A 144 -13.49 -3.37 -11.24
C VAL A 144 -14.82 -2.64 -11.01
N CYS A 145 -14.82 -1.31 -10.92
CA CYS A 145 -16.04 -0.51 -10.75
C CYS A 145 -16.99 -0.64 -11.95
N SER A 146 -16.46 -0.76 -13.17
CA SER A 146 -17.27 -0.98 -14.39
C SER A 146 -18.04 -2.31 -14.41
N LEU A 147 -17.67 -3.28 -13.56
CA LEU A 147 -18.44 -4.51 -13.39
C LEU A 147 -19.69 -4.30 -12.51
N PHE A 148 -19.73 -3.19 -11.75
CA PHE A 148 -20.79 -2.85 -10.80
C PHE A 148 -21.23 -1.39 -10.98
N PRO A 149 -21.77 -1.01 -12.16
CA PRO A 149 -22.13 0.39 -12.43
C PRO A 149 -23.19 0.91 -11.45
N GLY A 150 -23.18 2.21 -11.18
CA GLY A 150 -24.06 2.87 -10.22
C GLY A 150 -23.76 2.53 -8.74
N SER A 151 -22.70 1.75 -8.47
CA SER A 151 -22.36 1.34 -7.12
C SER A 151 -21.09 2.02 -6.62
N PHE A 152 -21.19 2.71 -5.49
CA PHE A 152 -20.06 3.20 -4.72
C PHE A 152 -19.96 2.41 -3.42
N THR A 153 -18.89 1.65 -3.25
CA THR A 153 -18.67 0.81 -2.07
C THR A 153 -17.19 0.51 -1.87
N LYS A 154 -16.77 0.39 -0.61
CA LYS A 154 -15.39 -0.01 -0.26
C LYS A 154 -14.98 -1.38 -0.83
N TRP A 155 -15.95 -2.28 -1.08
CA TRP A 155 -15.66 -3.66 -1.46
C TRP A 155 -15.04 -3.80 -2.84
N THR A 156 -15.35 -2.91 -3.79
CA THR A 156 -14.74 -2.92 -5.12
C THR A 156 -13.24 -2.61 -5.04
N GLY A 157 -12.86 -1.56 -4.32
CA GLY A 157 -11.46 -1.19 -4.12
C GLY A 157 -10.70 -2.16 -3.22
N LEU A 158 -11.30 -2.61 -2.11
CA LEU A 158 -10.72 -3.63 -1.23
C LEU A 158 -10.51 -4.96 -1.96
N GLY A 159 -11.46 -5.39 -2.80
CA GLY A 159 -11.34 -6.60 -3.61
C GLY A 159 -10.12 -6.54 -4.53
N LEU A 160 -9.92 -5.41 -5.22
CA LEU A 160 -8.73 -5.15 -6.02
C LEU A 160 -7.45 -5.24 -5.17
N ASN A 161 -7.39 -4.49 -4.08
CA ASN A 161 -6.21 -4.43 -3.22
C ASN A 161 -5.86 -5.79 -2.60
N PHE A 162 -6.84 -6.57 -2.16
CA PHE A 162 -6.59 -7.92 -1.64
C PHE A 162 -6.12 -8.91 -2.71
N ALA A 163 -6.58 -8.77 -3.95
CA ALA A 163 -6.03 -9.55 -5.06
C ALA A 163 -4.55 -9.19 -5.32
N LEU A 164 -4.21 -7.89 -5.31
CA LEU A 164 -2.83 -7.39 -5.43
C LEU A 164 -1.97 -7.83 -4.25
N PHE A 165 -2.52 -7.82 -3.04
CA PHE A 165 -1.86 -8.33 -1.83
C PHE A 165 -1.54 -9.82 -1.93
N GLY A 166 -2.51 -10.63 -2.36
CA GLY A 166 -2.31 -12.05 -2.65
C GLY A 166 -1.21 -12.29 -3.69
N GLY A 167 -1.18 -11.49 -4.76
CA GLY A 167 -0.12 -11.48 -5.78
C GLY A 167 1.26 -11.13 -5.18
N THR A 168 1.32 -10.14 -4.30
CA THR A 168 2.53 -9.75 -3.58
C THR A 168 3.08 -10.89 -2.71
N ILE A 169 2.19 -11.54 -1.94
CA ILE A 169 2.56 -12.71 -1.12
C ILE A 169 3.10 -13.86 -1.99
N ALA A 170 2.46 -14.13 -3.14
CA ALA A 170 2.93 -15.17 -4.06
C ALA A 170 4.31 -14.83 -4.65
N ALA A 171 4.53 -13.56 -5.04
CA ALA A 171 5.83 -13.08 -5.53
C ALA A 171 6.90 -13.14 -4.44
N LEU A 172 6.59 -12.73 -3.20
CA LEU A 172 7.50 -12.77 -2.06
C LEU A 172 7.86 -14.22 -1.68
N TYR A 173 6.88 -15.12 -1.69
CA TYR A 173 7.14 -16.55 -1.49
C TYR A 173 8.10 -17.09 -2.56
N ALA A 174 7.84 -16.79 -3.84
CA ALA A 174 8.70 -17.20 -4.94
C ALA A 174 10.12 -16.59 -4.82
N LEU A 175 10.21 -15.32 -4.41
CA LEU A 175 11.49 -14.65 -4.14
C LEU A 175 12.25 -15.33 -2.99
N GLY A 176 11.57 -15.66 -1.90
CA GLY A 176 12.15 -16.42 -0.79
C GLY A 176 12.70 -17.78 -1.24
N MET A 177 11.96 -18.49 -2.13
CA MET A 177 12.43 -19.76 -2.72
C MET A 177 13.66 -19.61 -3.61
N GLU A 178 13.89 -18.43 -4.21
CA GLU A 178 15.12 -18.11 -4.93
C GLU A 178 16.29 -17.76 -3.99
N ILE A 179 16.02 -17.20 -2.82
CA ILE A 179 17.04 -16.70 -1.88
C ILE A 179 17.45 -17.79 -0.88
N PHE A 180 16.48 -18.53 -0.31
CA PHE A 180 16.79 -19.60 0.66
C PHE A 180 17.13 -20.91 -0.06
N GLU A 181 18.16 -21.57 0.44
CA GLU A 181 18.62 -22.86 -0.07
C GLU A 181 18.26 -24.01 0.87
N GLY A 182 18.22 -25.24 0.32
CA GLY A 182 18.00 -26.49 1.05
C GLY A 182 16.54 -26.87 1.24
N GLU A 183 16.32 -28.01 1.90
CA GLU A 183 15.00 -28.68 2.04
C GLU A 183 13.96 -27.83 2.81
N ASN A 184 14.38 -26.94 3.69
CA ASN A 184 13.50 -26.08 4.47
C ASN A 184 13.29 -24.69 3.86
N SER A 185 13.72 -24.43 2.62
CA SER A 185 13.56 -23.13 1.93
C SER A 185 12.10 -22.66 1.93
N TRP A 186 11.15 -23.55 1.68
CA TRP A 186 9.72 -23.25 1.67
C TRP A 186 9.18 -22.77 3.03
N LYS A 187 9.71 -23.33 4.16
CA LYS A 187 9.31 -22.89 5.51
C LYS A 187 9.86 -21.51 5.82
N LYS A 188 11.12 -21.25 5.43
CA LYS A 188 11.75 -19.94 5.59
C LYS A 188 11.03 -18.89 4.74
N SER A 189 10.66 -19.22 3.49
CA SER A 189 9.89 -18.35 2.61
C SER A 189 8.49 -18.06 3.17
N LEU A 190 7.80 -19.08 3.70
CA LEU A 190 6.48 -18.90 4.32
C LEU A 190 6.56 -18.04 5.59
N PHE A 191 7.62 -18.17 6.39
CA PHE A 191 7.87 -17.28 7.53
C PHE A 191 8.05 -15.83 7.11
N VAL A 192 8.81 -15.56 6.04
CA VAL A 192 8.98 -14.20 5.49
C VAL A 192 7.64 -13.64 5.01
N CYS A 193 6.84 -14.46 4.33
CA CYS A 193 5.48 -14.06 3.95
C CYS A 193 4.61 -13.73 5.16
N ALA A 194 4.70 -14.51 6.24
CA ALA A 194 3.96 -14.25 7.47
C ALA A 194 4.46 -12.98 8.17
N LEU A 195 5.77 -12.75 8.18
CA LEU A 195 6.38 -11.55 8.77
C LEU A 195 5.90 -10.26 8.09
N TYR A 196 5.75 -10.31 6.77
CA TYR A 196 5.15 -9.20 6.01
C TYR A 196 3.64 -9.16 6.19
N ALA A 197 2.94 -10.24 5.87
CA ALA A 197 1.48 -10.26 5.74
C ALA A 197 0.71 -9.91 7.03
N PHE A 198 1.27 -10.24 8.20
CA PHE A 198 0.65 -9.98 9.50
C PHE A 198 1.27 -8.75 10.21
N SER A 199 1.87 -7.82 9.49
CA SER A 199 2.30 -6.52 10.00
C SER A 199 1.19 -5.47 9.87
N GLY A 200 1.25 -4.42 10.69
CA GLY A 200 0.37 -3.26 10.59
C GLY A 200 0.49 -2.55 9.25
N GLU A 201 1.71 -2.33 8.76
CA GLU A 201 1.95 -1.68 7.47
C GLU A 201 1.34 -2.45 6.29
N ALA A 202 1.43 -3.80 6.29
CA ALA A 202 0.88 -4.59 5.20
C ALA A 202 -0.64 -4.48 5.14
N ILE A 203 -1.32 -4.50 6.29
CA ILE A 203 -2.78 -4.37 6.33
C ILE A 203 -3.23 -2.93 6.10
N SER A 204 -2.49 -1.92 6.59
CA SER A 204 -2.72 -0.51 6.29
C SER A 204 -2.65 -0.27 4.78
N ASN A 205 -1.61 -0.81 4.11
CA ASN A 205 -1.48 -0.74 2.66
C ASN A 205 -2.59 -1.50 1.91
N ALA A 206 -2.96 -2.70 2.37
CA ALA A 206 -3.99 -3.52 1.73
C ALA A 206 -5.42 -2.96 1.90
N THR A 207 -5.69 -2.24 2.99
CA THR A 207 -6.99 -1.62 3.25
C THR A 207 -7.12 -0.20 2.71
N MET A 208 -6.02 0.46 2.35
CA MET A 208 -6.02 1.76 1.69
C MET A 208 -6.26 1.60 0.19
N ILE A 209 -7.37 2.13 -0.34
CA ILE A 209 -7.75 2.01 -1.76
C ILE A 209 -6.98 3.05 -2.59
N ARG A 210 -5.67 2.81 -2.71
CA ARG A 210 -4.69 3.64 -3.42
C ARG A 210 -3.67 2.76 -4.14
N MET A 211 -2.88 3.36 -5.00
CA MET A 211 -1.89 2.70 -5.84
C MET A 211 -0.77 1.96 -5.09
N TYR A 212 -0.62 2.15 -3.78
CA TYR A 212 0.53 1.64 -3.03
C TYR A 212 0.60 0.11 -2.97
N MET A 213 -0.55 -0.59 -2.95
CA MET A 213 -0.56 -2.06 -2.97
C MET A 213 -0.12 -2.61 -4.32
N LEU A 214 -0.51 -1.98 -5.43
CA LEU A 214 -0.04 -2.31 -6.77
C LEU A 214 1.47 -2.05 -6.91
N LEU A 215 1.94 -0.92 -6.37
CA LEU A 215 3.36 -0.57 -6.32
C LEU A 215 4.17 -1.64 -5.58
N THR A 216 3.65 -2.13 -4.46
CA THR A 216 4.26 -3.19 -3.65
C THR A 216 4.39 -4.49 -4.44
N LEU A 217 3.37 -4.83 -5.22
CA LEU A 217 3.42 -5.99 -6.13
C LEU A 217 4.53 -5.81 -7.16
N PHE A 218 4.59 -4.68 -7.88
CA PHE A 218 5.63 -4.46 -8.90
C PHE A 218 7.04 -4.41 -8.31
N THR A 219 7.21 -3.81 -7.13
CA THR A 219 8.49 -3.81 -6.39
C THR A 219 8.95 -5.24 -6.07
N THR A 220 8.04 -6.07 -5.57
CA THR A 220 8.34 -7.47 -5.22
C THR A 220 8.61 -8.32 -6.46
N VAL A 221 7.85 -8.11 -7.54
CA VAL A 221 8.04 -8.83 -8.82
C VAL A 221 9.36 -8.43 -9.48
N LEU A 222 9.75 -7.14 -9.43
CA LEU A 222 11.05 -6.68 -9.94
C LEU A 222 12.20 -7.38 -9.20
N ALA A 223 12.13 -7.43 -7.87
CA ALA A 223 13.09 -8.14 -7.04
C ALA A 223 13.18 -9.65 -7.39
N LEU A 224 12.03 -10.30 -7.58
CA LEU A 224 11.94 -11.70 -7.99
C LEU A 224 12.58 -11.95 -9.36
N LEU A 225 12.28 -11.11 -10.34
CA LEU A 225 12.84 -11.25 -11.69
C LEU A 225 14.35 -11.06 -11.69
N LEU A 226 14.87 -10.09 -10.90
CA LEU A 226 16.31 -9.90 -10.74
C LEU A 226 16.98 -11.04 -9.98
N ALA A 227 16.37 -11.58 -8.91
CA ALA A 227 16.87 -12.78 -8.24
C ALA A 227 16.98 -13.97 -9.20
N LYS A 228 15.99 -14.16 -10.09
CA LYS A 228 16.04 -15.16 -11.15
C LYS A 228 17.10 -14.86 -12.21
N ALA A 229 17.31 -13.59 -12.56
CA ALA A 229 18.32 -13.18 -13.52
C ALA A 229 19.74 -13.37 -12.99
N LEU A 230 19.98 -13.14 -11.68
CA LEU A 230 21.25 -13.44 -11.01
C LEU A 230 21.66 -14.93 -11.15
N ARG A 231 20.67 -15.84 -11.14
CA ARG A 231 20.95 -17.29 -11.31
C ARG A 231 21.11 -17.70 -12.78
N ARG A 232 20.26 -17.16 -13.66
CA ARG A 232 20.24 -17.49 -15.10
C ARG A 232 19.84 -16.25 -15.89
N PRO A 233 20.80 -15.46 -16.36
CA PRO A 233 20.51 -14.29 -17.17
C PRO A 233 19.93 -14.71 -18.53
N THR A 234 18.78 -14.16 -18.92
CA THR A 234 18.14 -14.41 -20.22
C THR A 234 17.47 -13.13 -20.74
N LEU A 235 17.42 -12.95 -22.06
CA LEU A 235 16.78 -11.79 -22.69
C LEU A 235 15.30 -11.67 -22.28
N VAL A 236 14.57 -12.79 -22.20
CA VAL A 236 13.15 -12.79 -21.77
C VAL A 236 12.98 -12.21 -20.38
N ARG A 237 13.87 -12.54 -19.44
CA ARG A 237 13.83 -11.95 -18.09
C ARG A 237 14.10 -10.46 -18.10
N TYR A 238 15.04 -10.01 -18.92
CA TYR A 238 15.32 -8.59 -19.06
C TYR A 238 14.15 -7.83 -19.66
N LEU A 239 13.49 -8.38 -20.69
CA LEU A 239 12.28 -7.79 -21.24
C LEU A 239 11.15 -7.71 -20.22
N LEU A 240 10.94 -8.77 -19.41
CA LEU A 240 9.96 -8.75 -18.32
C LEU A 240 10.32 -7.70 -17.25
N ILE A 241 11.60 -7.52 -16.93
CA ILE A 241 12.07 -6.46 -16.04
C ILE A 241 11.72 -5.08 -16.62
N GLY A 242 11.99 -4.85 -17.91
CA GLY A 242 11.62 -3.61 -18.60
C GLY A 242 10.10 -3.33 -18.52
N ILE A 243 9.25 -4.36 -18.73
CA ILE A 243 7.80 -4.25 -18.60
C ILE A 243 7.40 -3.89 -17.15
N VAL A 244 8.00 -4.52 -16.15
CA VAL A 244 7.70 -4.23 -14.75
C VAL A 244 8.17 -2.83 -14.35
N ILE A 245 9.30 -2.36 -14.88
CA ILE A 245 9.75 -0.97 -14.70
C ILE A 245 8.74 -0.01 -15.32
N TYR A 246 8.32 -0.25 -16.55
CA TYR A 246 7.30 0.53 -17.25
C TYR A 246 5.99 0.65 -16.43
N LEU A 247 5.43 -0.48 -16.01
CA LEU A 247 4.17 -0.51 -15.26
C LEU A 247 4.31 0.07 -13.84
N GLY A 248 5.43 -0.17 -13.17
CA GLY A 248 5.70 0.37 -11.84
C GLY A 248 5.82 1.90 -11.84
N MET A 249 6.49 2.47 -12.85
CA MET A 249 6.59 3.92 -13.02
C MET A 249 5.24 4.55 -13.39
N LEU A 250 4.39 3.85 -14.16
CA LEU A 250 3.01 4.24 -14.44
C LEU A 250 2.05 4.02 -13.26
N THR A 251 2.56 3.52 -12.12
CA THR A 251 1.78 3.37 -10.89
C THR A 251 2.10 4.48 -9.89
N GLN A 252 3.39 4.78 -9.65
CA GLN A 252 3.82 5.80 -8.70
C GLN A 252 5.28 6.21 -8.96
N TYR A 253 5.58 7.51 -8.93
CA TYR A 253 6.92 8.03 -9.24
C TYR A 253 8.01 7.63 -8.22
N PHE A 254 7.71 7.44 -6.95
CA PHE A 254 8.68 6.95 -5.96
C PHE A 254 9.25 5.57 -6.29
N TYR A 255 8.56 4.80 -7.14
CA TYR A 255 9.08 3.53 -7.65
C TYR A 255 10.45 3.66 -8.33
N VAL A 256 10.71 4.79 -9.01
CA VAL A 256 11.97 5.02 -9.73
C VAL A 256 13.17 4.90 -8.81
N ILE A 257 13.05 5.31 -7.55
CA ILE A 257 14.16 5.32 -6.58
C ILE A 257 14.65 3.89 -6.32
N TYR A 258 13.74 3.00 -5.95
CA TYR A 258 14.10 1.61 -5.74
C TYR A 258 14.53 0.90 -7.03
N ALA A 259 13.78 1.07 -8.11
CA ALA A 259 14.07 0.46 -9.39
C ALA A 259 15.47 0.88 -9.90
N PHE A 260 15.81 2.17 -9.80
CA PHE A 260 17.12 2.68 -10.17
C PHE A 260 18.23 2.07 -9.31
N LEU A 261 18.11 2.11 -8.00
CA LEU A 261 19.13 1.57 -7.08
C LEU A 261 19.35 0.07 -7.30
N LEU A 262 18.27 -0.68 -7.48
CA LEU A 262 18.34 -2.12 -7.72
C LEU A 262 18.98 -2.43 -9.08
N CYS A 263 18.57 -1.73 -10.13
CA CYS A 263 19.12 -1.90 -11.47
C CYS A 263 20.61 -1.51 -11.54
N ALA A 264 20.99 -0.40 -10.91
CA ALA A 264 22.38 0.05 -10.85
C ALA A 264 23.29 -0.97 -10.12
N VAL A 265 22.83 -1.54 -9.02
CA VAL A 265 23.55 -2.60 -8.29
C VAL A 265 23.69 -3.85 -9.16
N TYR A 266 22.65 -4.23 -9.91
CA TYR A 266 22.71 -5.39 -10.80
C TYR A 266 23.63 -5.16 -12.02
N ASP A 267 23.55 -3.99 -12.67
CA ASP A 267 24.48 -3.63 -13.76
C ASP A 267 25.92 -3.61 -13.27
N PHE A 268 26.18 -3.01 -12.10
CA PHE A 268 27.51 -3.01 -11.51
C PHE A 268 28.02 -4.44 -11.21
N TYR A 269 27.14 -5.33 -10.72
CA TYR A 269 27.47 -6.73 -10.53
C TYR A 269 27.85 -7.42 -11.85
N LEU A 270 27.11 -7.20 -12.95
CA LEU A 270 27.42 -7.73 -14.27
C LEU A 270 28.74 -7.17 -14.84
N MET A 271 29.01 -5.87 -14.63
CA MET A 271 30.27 -5.23 -15.04
C MET A 271 31.48 -5.81 -14.32
N LEU A 272 31.38 -6.05 -13.00
CA LEU A 272 32.45 -6.70 -12.24
C LEU A 272 32.74 -8.12 -12.74
N ARG A 273 31.72 -8.83 -13.26
CA ARG A 273 31.86 -10.15 -13.88
C ARG A 273 32.30 -10.11 -15.34
N ARG A 274 32.43 -8.89 -15.92
CA ARG A 274 32.74 -8.64 -17.34
C ARG A 274 31.71 -9.27 -18.28
N GLU A 275 30.45 -9.39 -17.86
CA GLU A 275 29.36 -9.95 -18.66
C GLU A 275 28.72 -8.86 -19.56
N TRP A 276 29.52 -8.17 -20.39
CA TRP A 276 29.13 -6.98 -21.16
C TRP A 276 27.90 -7.18 -22.04
N LYS A 277 27.71 -8.36 -22.62
CA LYS A 277 26.49 -8.68 -23.37
C LYS A 277 25.24 -8.54 -22.49
N HIS A 278 25.29 -9.05 -21.27
CA HIS A 278 24.18 -8.98 -20.34
C HIS A 278 23.97 -7.56 -19.82
N VAL A 279 25.03 -6.78 -19.60
CA VAL A 279 24.93 -5.35 -19.26
C VAL A 279 24.14 -4.62 -20.35
N VAL A 280 24.55 -4.73 -21.62
CA VAL A 280 23.85 -4.04 -22.72
C VAL A 280 22.40 -4.48 -22.86
N GLN A 281 22.10 -5.78 -22.79
CA GLN A 281 20.74 -6.30 -22.92
C GLN A 281 19.84 -5.86 -21.76
N PHE A 282 20.36 -5.89 -20.55
CA PHE A 282 19.60 -5.49 -19.36
C PHE A 282 19.36 -3.98 -19.34
N SER A 283 20.42 -3.17 -19.50
CA SER A 283 20.29 -1.70 -19.53
C SER A 283 19.36 -1.24 -20.65
N ALA A 284 19.44 -1.85 -21.84
CA ALA A 284 18.53 -1.53 -22.95
C ALA A 284 17.08 -1.83 -22.62
N ALA A 285 16.79 -2.97 -21.96
CA ALA A 285 15.44 -3.34 -21.54
C ALA A 285 14.91 -2.42 -20.43
N ALA A 286 15.75 -2.06 -19.45
CA ALA A 286 15.39 -1.14 -18.38
C ALA A 286 15.10 0.27 -18.93
N LEU A 287 15.97 0.79 -19.80
CA LEU A 287 15.78 2.08 -20.44
C LEU A 287 14.56 2.09 -21.37
N ALA A 288 14.27 0.98 -22.07
CA ALA A 288 13.04 0.85 -22.86
C ALA A 288 11.78 0.93 -21.97
N GLY A 289 11.81 0.38 -20.76
CA GLY A 289 10.72 0.53 -19.79
C GLY A 289 10.50 1.98 -19.37
N VAL A 290 11.58 2.70 -19.03
CA VAL A 290 11.54 4.12 -18.67
C VAL A 290 11.06 4.97 -19.85
N GLY A 291 11.67 4.80 -21.04
CA GLY A 291 11.30 5.53 -22.25
C GLY A 291 9.85 5.25 -22.68
N GLY A 292 9.41 3.99 -22.53
CA GLY A 292 8.01 3.62 -22.78
C GLY A 292 7.04 4.42 -21.90
N MET A 293 7.32 4.55 -20.58
CA MET A 293 6.51 5.39 -19.67
C MET A 293 6.49 6.85 -20.12
N MET A 294 7.64 7.43 -20.42
CA MET A 294 7.75 8.82 -20.86
C MET A 294 6.96 9.10 -22.14
N LEU A 295 6.91 8.14 -23.07
CA LEU A 295 6.18 8.27 -24.34
C LEU A 295 4.68 8.05 -24.18
N THR A 296 4.26 7.10 -23.33
CA THR A 296 2.83 6.76 -23.15
C THR A 296 2.11 7.65 -22.17
N PHE A 297 2.84 8.36 -21.30
CA PHE A 297 2.29 9.31 -20.35
C PHE A 297 3.15 10.59 -20.30
N PRO A 298 3.15 11.43 -21.37
CA PRO A 298 4.06 12.56 -21.50
C PRO A 298 3.82 13.68 -20.47
N CYS A 299 2.64 13.73 -19.83
CA CYS A 299 2.33 14.69 -18.76
C CYS A 299 3.13 14.46 -17.46
N TRP A 300 3.89 13.35 -17.35
CA TRP A 300 4.76 13.10 -16.20
C TRP A 300 5.69 14.28 -15.85
N LEU A 301 6.21 14.98 -16.88
CA LEU A 301 7.11 16.11 -16.68
C LEU A 301 6.37 17.32 -16.08
N ALA A 302 5.15 17.62 -16.58
CA ALA A 302 4.33 18.68 -16.03
C ALA A 302 3.88 18.36 -14.60
N GLN A 303 3.57 17.09 -14.30
CA GLN A 303 3.19 16.66 -12.96
C GLN A 303 4.34 16.80 -11.96
N LEU A 304 5.58 16.53 -12.33
CA LEU A 304 6.75 16.73 -11.48
C LEU A 304 7.04 18.22 -11.19
N HIS A 305 6.63 19.13 -12.08
CA HIS A 305 6.76 20.58 -11.90
C HIS A 305 5.46 21.26 -11.45
N SER A 306 4.42 20.47 -11.11
CA SER A 306 3.16 21.05 -10.63
C SER A 306 3.36 21.75 -9.28
N GLN A 307 2.54 22.78 -9.00
CA GLN A 307 2.53 23.46 -7.69
C GLN A 307 1.96 22.57 -6.55
N SER A 308 1.81 21.26 -6.80
CA SER A 308 1.41 20.33 -5.75
C SER A 308 2.53 20.19 -4.71
N THR A 309 2.15 19.85 -3.50
CA THR A 309 3.07 19.60 -2.38
C THR A 309 4.11 18.49 -2.65
N VAL A 310 3.97 17.74 -3.75
CA VAL A 310 4.89 16.65 -4.19
C VAL A 310 5.71 17.09 -5.40
N SER A 311 5.97 18.38 -5.58
CA SER A 311 6.74 18.91 -6.71
C SER A 311 8.25 18.60 -6.61
N LEU A 312 8.95 18.71 -7.74
CA LEU A 312 10.42 18.67 -7.76
C LEU A 312 11.03 19.79 -6.91
N ASP A 313 10.37 20.93 -6.80
CA ASP A 313 10.86 22.06 -6.02
C ASP A 313 10.89 21.68 -4.53
N THR A 314 9.78 21.15 -3.98
CA THR A 314 9.74 20.66 -2.59
C THR A 314 10.75 19.53 -2.35
N THR A 315 10.92 18.63 -3.31
CA THR A 315 11.91 17.56 -3.24
C THR A 315 13.33 18.12 -3.23
N THR A 316 13.61 19.12 -4.07
CA THR A 316 14.92 19.79 -4.13
C THR A 316 15.21 20.54 -2.83
N ASP A 317 14.24 21.26 -2.28
CA ASP A 317 14.36 21.93 -1.00
C ASP A 317 14.68 20.95 0.13
N ASN A 318 14.02 19.80 0.16
CA ASN A 318 14.31 18.75 1.14
C ASN A 318 15.72 18.16 0.96
N ILE A 319 16.20 17.97 -0.28
CA ILE A 319 17.58 17.52 -0.54
C ILE A 319 18.62 18.55 -0.07
N LEU A 320 18.37 19.82 -0.31
CA LEU A 320 19.28 20.90 0.11
C LEU A 320 19.24 21.20 1.59
N ASN A 321 18.15 20.86 2.28
CA ASN A 321 17.98 21.05 3.70
C ASN A 321 18.64 19.93 4.52
N LEU A 322 19.88 20.16 4.97
CA LEU A 322 20.64 19.18 5.74
C LEU A 322 19.95 18.67 7.01
N SER A 323 19.00 19.42 7.57
CA SER A 323 18.22 18.96 8.74
C SER A 323 17.28 17.79 8.43
N GLN A 324 16.88 17.60 7.18
CA GLN A 324 16.03 16.50 6.77
C GLN A 324 16.73 15.14 6.80
N TYR A 325 18.06 15.10 6.67
CA TYR A 325 18.82 13.84 6.63
C TYR A 325 18.71 13.00 7.90
N PRO A 326 18.81 13.56 9.13
CA PRO A 326 18.51 12.80 10.33
C PRO A 326 17.00 12.76 10.65
N LYS A 327 16.26 13.86 10.44
CA LYS A 327 14.87 14.00 10.88
C LYS A 327 13.93 13.05 10.13
N GLY A 328 13.93 13.09 8.80
CA GLY A 328 13.03 12.28 7.98
C GLY A 328 13.17 10.76 8.22
N PRO A 329 14.40 10.18 8.11
CA PRO A 329 14.61 8.77 8.42
C PRO A 329 14.26 8.39 9.86
N LEU A 330 14.54 9.22 10.86
CA LEU A 330 14.21 8.94 12.26
C LEU A 330 12.68 8.92 12.47
N GLU A 331 11.95 9.87 11.89
CA GLU A 331 10.51 9.98 12.01
C GLU A 331 9.81 8.79 11.35
N LEU A 332 10.10 8.49 10.08
CA LEU A 332 9.52 7.33 9.39
C LEU A 332 9.92 6.00 10.03
N THR A 333 11.17 5.86 10.50
CA THR A 333 11.60 4.66 11.22
C THR A 333 10.83 4.52 12.53
N GLY A 334 10.56 5.62 13.25
CA GLY A 334 9.76 5.60 14.47
C GLY A 334 8.38 5.03 14.26
N TRP A 335 7.68 5.47 13.22
CA TRP A 335 6.36 4.93 12.87
C TRP A 335 6.42 3.51 12.34
N SER A 336 7.40 3.20 11.47
CA SER A 336 7.60 1.85 10.94
C SER A 336 7.91 0.82 12.05
N ILE A 337 8.61 1.20 13.12
CA ILE A 337 8.86 0.31 14.27
C ILE A 337 7.54 -0.20 14.86
N VAL A 338 6.55 0.66 14.99
CA VAL A 338 5.25 0.30 15.55
C VAL A 338 4.48 -0.62 14.59
N GLU A 339 4.36 -0.24 13.33
CA GLU A 339 3.55 -0.98 12.36
C GLU A 339 4.21 -2.25 11.86
N PHE A 340 5.55 -2.27 11.69
CA PHE A 340 6.28 -3.49 11.30
C PHE A 340 6.39 -4.49 12.46
N GLY A 341 6.23 -4.05 13.71
CA GLY A 341 6.07 -4.90 14.89
C GLY A 341 7.24 -5.88 15.09
N VAL A 342 6.98 -7.19 14.94
CA VAL A 342 8.00 -8.24 15.10
C VAL A 342 9.16 -8.06 14.12
N GLY A 343 8.92 -7.57 12.92
CA GLY A 343 9.97 -7.29 11.93
C GLY A 343 10.97 -6.26 12.44
N ALA A 344 10.48 -5.18 13.05
CA ALA A 344 11.33 -4.16 13.67
C ALA A 344 12.17 -4.72 14.82
N GLY A 345 11.59 -5.60 15.66
CA GLY A 345 12.31 -6.31 16.72
C GLY A 345 13.44 -7.20 16.16
N ILE A 346 13.19 -7.91 15.08
CA ILE A 346 14.21 -8.71 14.39
C ILE A 346 15.30 -7.80 13.80
N MET A 347 14.92 -6.68 13.18
CA MET A 347 15.88 -5.71 12.61
C MET A 347 16.81 -5.16 13.70
N ALA A 348 16.25 -4.75 14.84
CA ALA A 348 17.03 -4.27 15.99
C ALA A 348 17.99 -5.35 16.52
N LEU A 349 17.53 -6.60 16.62
CA LEU A 349 18.38 -7.73 17.00
C LEU A 349 19.53 -7.94 16.01
N LEU A 350 19.26 -7.88 14.71
CA LEU A 350 20.29 -8.04 13.68
C LEU A 350 21.32 -6.91 13.73
N LEU A 351 20.88 -5.68 13.95
CA LEU A 351 21.77 -4.54 14.16
C LEU A 351 22.65 -4.73 15.39
N LEU A 352 22.07 -5.16 16.52
CA LEU A 352 22.82 -5.46 17.73
C LEU A 352 23.86 -6.56 17.48
N VAL A 353 23.47 -7.66 16.83
CA VAL A 353 24.40 -8.75 16.48
C VAL A 353 25.52 -8.24 15.56
N ALA A 354 25.20 -7.40 14.57
CA ALA A 354 26.20 -6.82 13.66
C ALA A 354 27.22 -5.93 14.42
N LEU A 355 26.75 -5.06 15.30
CA LEU A 355 27.59 -4.13 16.09
C LEU A 355 28.46 -4.87 17.12
N THR A 356 27.92 -5.90 17.75
CA THR A 356 28.61 -6.68 18.79
C THR A 356 29.34 -7.91 18.26
N LYS A 357 29.32 -8.15 16.96
CA LYS A 357 29.80 -9.37 16.30
C LYS A 357 31.19 -9.83 16.78
N ARG A 358 32.13 -8.90 16.99
CA ARG A 358 33.50 -9.20 17.44
C ARG A 358 33.56 -9.79 18.85
N PHE A 359 32.54 -9.53 19.68
CA PHE A 359 32.47 -10.01 21.07
C PHE A 359 31.67 -11.31 21.23
N LEU A 360 31.02 -11.77 20.16
CA LEU A 360 30.14 -12.96 20.20
C LEU A 360 30.90 -14.26 20.09
N PRO A 361 30.32 -15.38 20.59
CA PRO A 361 30.92 -16.72 20.49
C PRO A 361 31.24 -17.11 19.05
N GLY A 362 32.25 -17.99 18.86
CA GLY A 362 32.86 -18.30 17.57
C GLY A 362 31.92 -18.63 16.44
N LYS A 363 30.86 -19.43 16.68
CA LYS A 363 29.87 -19.75 15.62
C LYS A 363 29.12 -18.52 15.14
N LEU A 364 28.60 -17.69 16.03
CA LEU A 364 27.82 -16.49 15.69
C LEU A 364 28.72 -15.41 15.09
N ARG A 365 29.96 -15.29 15.58
CA ARG A 365 30.98 -14.39 15.05
C ARG A 365 31.31 -14.68 13.57
N GLN A 366 31.33 -15.94 13.15
CA GLN A 366 31.67 -16.37 11.79
C GLN A 366 30.44 -16.36 10.85
N THR A 367 29.23 -16.24 11.38
CA THR A 367 27.99 -16.31 10.59
C THR A 367 27.87 -15.12 9.64
N VAL A 368 27.57 -15.40 8.37
CA VAL A 368 27.14 -14.41 7.38
C VAL A 368 25.66 -14.16 7.57
N LEU A 369 25.29 -13.03 8.17
CA LEU A 369 23.89 -12.70 8.48
C LEU A 369 23.01 -12.64 7.24
N ILE A 370 23.49 -12.02 6.18
CA ILE A 370 22.76 -11.88 4.92
C ILE A 370 23.62 -12.46 3.79
N ALA A 371 23.10 -13.43 3.07
CA ALA A 371 23.78 -14.02 1.91
C ALA A 371 24.03 -13.00 0.81
N PRO A 372 25.11 -13.11 0.00
CA PRO A 372 25.44 -12.12 -1.03
C PRO A 372 24.29 -11.84 -1.99
N HIS A 373 23.58 -12.86 -2.47
CA HIS A 373 22.44 -12.68 -3.38
C HIS A 373 21.27 -11.93 -2.72
N ALA A 374 21.00 -12.17 -1.44
CA ALA A 374 20.00 -11.43 -0.69
C ALA A 374 20.40 -9.97 -0.50
N LYS A 375 21.68 -9.68 -0.26
CA LYS A 375 22.19 -8.29 -0.16
C LYS A 375 21.93 -7.49 -1.43
N LEU A 376 22.18 -8.08 -2.61
CA LEU A 376 21.97 -7.41 -3.89
C LEU A 376 20.51 -6.97 -4.11
N ILE A 377 19.55 -7.64 -3.45
CA ILE A 377 18.13 -7.35 -3.57
C ILE A 377 17.64 -6.44 -2.43
N THR A 378 18.06 -6.70 -1.19
CA THR A 378 17.48 -6.04 0.00
C THR A 378 18.20 -4.75 0.40
N ILE A 379 19.51 -4.61 0.16
CA ILE A 379 20.24 -3.37 0.48
C ILE A 379 19.72 -2.18 -0.35
N PRO A 380 19.43 -2.31 -1.67
CA PRO A 380 18.78 -1.25 -2.42
C PRO A 380 17.44 -0.81 -1.85
N ALA A 381 16.64 -1.73 -1.26
CA ALA A 381 15.38 -1.38 -0.61
C ALA A 381 15.60 -0.53 0.66
N LEU A 382 16.54 -0.93 1.52
CA LEU A 382 16.90 -0.13 2.71
C LEU A 382 17.47 1.24 2.32
N ALA A 383 18.28 1.32 1.25
CA ALA A 383 18.77 2.59 0.74
C ALA A 383 17.63 3.47 0.18
N ALA A 384 16.69 2.86 -0.57
CA ALA A 384 15.51 3.55 -1.07
C ALA A 384 14.63 4.10 0.07
N PHE A 385 14.45 3.35 1.15
CA PHE A 385 13.74 3.83 2.35
C PHE A 385 14.37 5.12 2.87
N ILE A 386 15.69 5.15 3.05
CA ILE A 386 16.39 6.35 3.54
C ILE A 386 16.22 7.51 2.56
N VAL A 387 16.41 7.28 1.27
CA VAL A 387 16.26 8.32 0.24
C VAL A 387 14.84 8.89 0.24
N ILE A 388 13.82 8.04 0.21
CA ILE A 388 12.41 8.47 0.24
C ILE A 388 12.10 9.22 1.53
N ALA A 389 12.61 8.74 2.68
CA ALA A 389 12.41 9.40 3.96
C ALA A 389 13.02 10.82 4.01
N VAL A 390 14.11 11.08 3.28
CA VAL A 390 14.70 12.42 3.17
C VAL A 390 13.88 13.30 2.23
N ILE A 391 13.58 12.80 1.02
CA ILE A 391 13.04 13.64 -0.05
C ILE A 391 11.53 13.83 -0.01
N SER A 392 10.79 12.93 0.66
CA SER A 392 9.32 13.02 0.67
C SER A 392 8.85 14.31 1.32
N PRO A 393 7.87 15.00 0.71
CA PRO A 393 7.36 16.28 1.21
C PRO A 393 6.65 16.11 2.55
N TYR A 394 5.84 15.08 2.67
CA TYR A 394 5.25 14.65 3.92
C TYR A 394 5.94 13.38 4.42
N LYS A 395 6.14 13.26 5.72
CA LYS A 395 6.65 12.05 6.35
C LYS A 395 5.45 11.12 6.58
N SER A 396 5.18 10.24 5.63
CA SER A 396 4.09 9.27 5.70
C SER A 396 4.58 7.88 5.28
N LEU A 397 4.22 6.86 6.06
CA LEU A 397 4.62 5.46 5.81
C LEU A 397 4.13 4.94 4.46
N ARG A 398 3.01 5.46 3.94
CA ARG A 398 2.46 5.07 2.63
C ARG A 398 3.49 5.18 1.48
N TYR A 399 4.44 6.11 1.57
CA TYR A 399 5.49 6.28 0.55
C TYR A 399 6.54 5.17 0.56
N VAL A 400 6.68 4.43 1.65
CA VAL A 400 7.66 3.35 1.82
C VAL A 400 7.05 1.96 1.95
N TYR A 401 5.73 1.81 2.05
CA TYR A 401 5.04 0.52 2.14
C TYR A 401 5.49 -0.50 1.08
N HIS A 402 5.81 -0.04 -0.11
CA HIS A 402 6.22 -0.92 -1.21
C HIS A 402 7.57 -1.61 -0.97
N LEU A 403 8.41 -1.13 -0.06
CA LEU A 403 9.72 -1.69 0.29
C LEU A 403 9.62 -2.80 1.35
N GLN A 404 8.55 -2.81 2.14
CA GLN A 404 8.42 -3.67 3.31
C GLN A 404 8.51 -5.19 3.02
N PRO A 405 8.00 -5.76 1.91
CA PRO A 405 8.23 -7.18 1.60
C PRO A 405 9.73 -7.54 1.54
N LEU A 406 10.57 -6.59 1.11
CA LEU A 406 12.02 -6.77 0.99
C LEU A 406 12.73 -6.58 2.34
N GLU A 407 12.21 -5.73 3.20
CA GLU A 407 12.64 -5.59 4.60
C GLU A 407 12.30 -6.87 5.38
N ALA A 408 11.11 -7.43 5.18
CA ALA A 408 10.74 -8.72 5.75
C ALA A 408 11.66 -9.86 5.27
N LEU A 409 12.05 -9.84 3.99
CA LEU A 409 13.02 -10.78 3.44
C LEU A 409 14.40 -10.60 4.09
N PHE A 410 14.87 -9.37 4.24
CA PHE A 410 16.12 -9.05 4.93
C PHE A 410 16.10 -9.57 6.37
N CYS A 411 15.05 -9.28 7.13
CA CYS A 411 14.84 -9.76 8.48
C CYS A 411 14.83 -11.28 8.54
N GLY A 412 14.10 -11.93 7.65
CA GLY A 412 14.03 -13.39 7.58
C GLY A 412 15.37 -14.04 7.28
N CYS A 413 16.17 -13.49 6.37
CA CYS A 413 17.52 -13.97 6.08
C CYS A 413 18.41 -13.92 7.32
N GLY A 414 18.47 -12.77 7.99
CA GLY A 414 19.28 -12.60 9.19
C GLY A 414 18.80 -13.43 10.37
N PHE A 415 17.48 -13.49 10.58
CA PHE A 415 16.86 -14.30 11.63
C PHE A 415 17.25 -15.78 11.50
N PHE A 416 17.08 -16.39 10.33
CA PHE A 416 17.47 -17.76 10.12
C PHE A 416 18.97 -17.98 10.17
N ALA A 417 19.79 -17.03 9.72
CA ALA A 417 21.24 -17.11 9.87
C ALA A 417 21.67 -17.18 11.34
N VAL A 418 21.05 -16.39 12.22
CA VAL A 418 21.27 -16.44 13.67
C VAL A 418 20.75 -17.77 14.25
N LEU A 419 19.53 -18.18 13.89
CA LEU A 419 18.92 -19.40 14.40
C LEU A 419 19.70 -20.67 13.98
N ASP A 420 20.32 -20.68 12.80
CA ASP A 420 21.10 -21.82 12.30
C ASP A 420 22.38 -22.06 13.14
N THR A 421 22.79 -21.09 13.99
CA THR A 421 23.86 -21.27 14.97
C THR A 421 23.41 -22.02 16.23
N LEU A 422 22.10 -22.14 16.47
CA LEU A 422 21.50 -22.74 17.66
C LEU A 422 21.14 -24.22 17.43
N GLY A 423 20.97 -24.94 18.51
CA GLY A 423 20.46 -26.32 18.46
C GLY A 423 19.01 -26.40 17.94
N GLN A 424 18.67 -27.53 17.33
CA GLN A 424 17.39 -27.76 16.65
C GLN A 424 16.15 -27.46 17.53
N ASN A 425 16.19 -27.86 18.82
CA ASN A 425 15.08 -27.62 19.75
C ASN A 425 14.90 -26.14 20.08
N ALA A 426 15.98 -25.39 20.30
CA ALA A 426 15.94 -23.94 20.54
C ALA A 426 15.40 -23.21 19.33
N ARG A 427 15.91 -23.54 18.14
CA ARG A 427 15.45 -23.00 16.86
C ARG A 427 13.93 -23.16 16.70
N LYS A 428 13.40 -24.36 16.90
CA LYS A 428 11.96 -24.64 16.80
C LYS A 428 11.14 -23.81 17.78
N LYS A 429 11.54 -23.77 19.06
CA LYS A 429 10.84 -23.00 20.10
C LYS A 429 10.83 -21.51 19.81
N ILE A 430 11.97 -20.94 19.41
CA ILE A 430 12.07 -19.51 19.09
C ILE A 430 11.20 -19.18 17.87
N THR A 431 11.26 -19.97 16.79
CA THR A 431 10.41 -19.73 15.61
C THR A 431 8.92 -19.79 15.98
N GLN A 432 8.51 -20.76 16.79
CA GLN A 432 7.12 -20.87 17.25
C GLN A 432 6.70 -19.67 18.10
N ALA A 433 7.53 -19.21 19.04
CA ALA A 433 7.26 -18.04 19.86
C ALA A 433 7.13 -16.75 19.01
N VAL A 434 8.02 -16.57 18.04
CA VAL A 434 7.98 -15.43 17.12
C VAL A 434 6.72 -15.47 16.27
N CYS A 435 6.32 -16.63 15.72
CA CYS A 435 5.08 -16.76 14.96
C CYS A 435 3.85 -16.49 15.83
N ALA A 436 3.82 -16.95 17.09
CA ALA A 436 2.73 -16.64 18.01
C ALA A 436 2.66 -15.14 18.32
N LEU A 437 3.80 -14.50 18.56
CA LEU A 437 3.87 -13.06 18.78
C LEU A 437 3.39 -12.27 17.56
N MET A 438 3.79 -12.65 16.34
CA MET A 438 3.29 -12.03 15.11
C MET A 438 1.76 -12.07 15.03
N LEU A 439 1.16 -13.22 15.33
CA LEU A 439 -0.29 -13.36 15.29
C LEU A 439 -1.01 -12.54 16.36
N VAL A 440 -0.44 -12.45 17.56
CA VAL A 440 -1.00 -11.59 18.61
C VAL A 440 -0.94 -10.12 18.20
N LEU A 441 0.24 -9.66 17.76
CA LEU A 441 0.44 -8.26 17.38
C LEU A 441 -0.40 -7.87 16.15
N ALA A 442 -0.65 -8.79 15.22
CA ALA A 442 -1.49 -8.55 14.04
C ALA A 442 -2.91 -8.06 14.39
N PHE A 443 -3.46 -8.46 15.54
CA PHE A 443 -4.78 -8.05 15.99
C PHE A 443 -4.76 -6.94 17.06
N VAL A 444 -3.60 -6.68 17.67
CA VAL A 444 -3.41 -5.64 18.69
C VAL A 444 -2.91 -4.33 18.08
N LEU A 445 -1.99 -4.43 17.12
CA LEU A 445 -1.50 -3.27 16.37
C LEU A 445 -2.55 -2.90 15.33
N THR A 446 -3.33 -1.89 15.64
CA THR A 446 -4.33 -1.36 14.71
C THR A 446 -3.64 -0.68 13.53
N PRO A 447 -4.11 -0.90 12.29
CA PRO A 447 -3.72 -0.07 11.15
C PRO A 447 -4.02 1.40 11.42
N GLU A 448 -3.44 2.29 10.67
CA GLU A 448 -3.71 3.73 10.77
C GLU A 448 -5.21 3.98 10.89
N ARG A 449 -5.61 4.61 11.97
CA ARG A 449 -7.03 4.78 12.35
C ARG A 449 -7.86 5.51 11.29
N MET A 450 -7.21 6.36 10.49
CA MET A 450 -7.87 7.12 9.42
C MET A 450 -8.54 6.23 8.34
N TYR A 451 -8.22 4.92 8.29
CA TYR A 451 -8.86 3.99 7.34
C TYR A 451 -10.03 3.23 7.93
N ILE A 452 -10.34 3.42 9.20
CA ILE A 452 -11.38 2.68 9.93
C ILE A 452 -12.68 3.47 10.00
N GLY A 453 -12.81 4.65 9.56
CA GLY A 453 -14.01 5.44 9.33
C GLY A 453 -15.02 5.61 10.49
N ASN A 454 -16.08 6.31 10.20
CA ASN A 454 -17.03 6.88 11.15
C ASN A 454 -18.42 6.24 11.09
N ARG A 455 -18.53 4.95 11.35
CA ARG A 455 -19.80 4.24 11.34
C ARG A 455 -20.86 4.91 12.19
N LYS A 456 -20.48 5.36 13.39
CA LYS A 456 -21.42 5.97 14.33
C LYS A 456 -22.05 7.23 13.75
N VAL A 457 -21.26 8.07 13.10
CA VAL A 457 -21.77 9.29 12.46
C VAL A 457 -22.72 8.96 11.31
N ASN A 458 -22.39 8.00 10.47
CA ASN A 458 -23.26 7.58 9.37
C ASN A 458 -24.60 7.03 9.90
N GLU A 459 -24.58 6.22 10.97
CA GLU A 459 -25.81 5.72 11.63
C GLU A 459 -26.63 6.88 12.23
N GLU A 460 -25.97 7.90 12.78
CA GLU A 460 -26.64 9.08 13.33
C GLU A 460 -27.18 10.00 12.22
N LEU A 461 -26.48 10.14 11.08
CA LEU A 461 -26.93 10.96 9.94
C LEU A 461 -28.16 10.37 9.22
N GLU A 462 -28.35 9.04 9.24
CA GLU A 462 -29.52 8.40 8.63
C GLU A 462 -30.86 8.99 9.15
N GLN A 463 -30.93 9.39 10.42
CA GLN A 463 -32.13 10.01 10.99
C GLN A 463 -32.40 11.42 10.49
N TYR A 464 -31.43 12.07 9.86
CA TYR A 464 -31.52 13.41 9.28
C TYR A 464 -31.58 13.42 7.74
N SER A 465 -31.87 12.29 7.12
CA SER A 465 -31.87 12.15 5.64
C SER A 465 -32.84 13.08 4.91
N ASP A 466 -33.91 13.53 5.58
CA ASP A 466 -34.88 14.51 5.06
C ASP A 466 -34.58 15.95 5.49
N ALA A 467 -33.54 16.17 6.30
CA ALA A 467 -33.14 17.51 6.72
C ALA A 467 -32.49 18.30 5.57
N GLN A 468 -32.55 19.62 5.64
CA GLN A 468 -31.69 20.46 4.81
C GLN A 468 -30.22 20.24 5.19
N CYS A 469 -29.32 20.29 4.22
CA CYS A 469 -27.90 20.13 4.48
C CYS A 469 -27.10 21.31 3.88
N VAL A 470 -26.22 21.87 4.71
CA VAL A 470 -25.32 22.97 4.33
C VAL A 470 -23.90 22.53 4.56
N SER A 471 -23.00 22.88 3.65
CA SER A 471 -21.55 22.72 3.84
C SER A 471 -20.84 24.05 3.67
N LEU A 472 -20.16 24.52 4.73
CA LEU A 472 -19.21 25.62 4.66
C LEU A 472 -17.84 25.08 4.20
N ILE A 473 -17.38 25.53 3.04
CA ILE A 473 -16.17 25.01 2.40
C ILE A 473 -14.98 25.93 2.67
N GLY A 474 -14.19 25.62 3.68
CA GLY A 474 -12.89 26.27 3.90
C GLY A 474 -11.75 25.64 3.09
N ASP A 475 -11.89 24.35 2.73
CA ASP A 475 -10.93 23.58 1.94
C ASP A 475 -11.62 22.48 1.13
N MET A 476 -11.27 22.35 -0.16
CA MET A 476 -11.90 21.36 -1.05
C MET A 476 -11.54 19.92 -0.72
N THR A 477 -10.39 19.67 -0.10
CA THR A 477 -10.03 18.31 0.36
C THR A 477 -10.93 17.92 1.53
N ALA A 478 -11.16 18.84 2.46
CA ALA A 478 -12.09 18.65 3.56
C ALA A 478 -13.52 18.41 3.05
N PHE A 479 -14.00 19.20 2.08
CA PHE A 479 -15.30 18.99 1.44
C PHE A 479 -15.41 17.62 0.77
N THR A 480 -14.39 17.20 0.03
CA THR A 480 -14.39 15.90 -0.64
C THR A 480 -14.36 14.73 0.36
N SER A 481 -13.70 14.90 1.51
CA SER A 481 -13.62 13.85 2.53
C SER A 481 -14.97 13.49 3.15
N GLU A 482 -15.91 14.41 3.17
CA GLU A 482 -17.28 14.23 3.70
C GLU A 482 -18.27 13.67 2.65
N LEU A 483 -17.77 13.30 1.46
CA LEU A 483 -18.64 12.79 0.40
C LEU A 483 -19.50 11.57 0.82
N PRO A 484 -18.99 10.57 1.56
CA PRO A 484 -19.83 9.47 2.03
C PRO A 484 -20.98 9.92 2.92
N GLU A 485 -20.74 10.94 3.75
CA GLU A 485 -21.72 11.53 4.66
C GLU A 485 -22.76 12.34 3.88
N TYR A 486 -22.35 13.04 2.82
CA TYR A 486 -23.28 13.79 1.96
C TYR A 486 -24.27 12.89 1.22
N LEU A 487 -23.92 11.64 0.96
CA LEU A 487 -24.82 10.68 0.31
C LEU A 487 -26.08 10.33 1.12
N HIS A 488 -26.15 10.72 2.39
CA HIS A 488 -27.38 10.60 3.19
C HIS A 488 -28.45 11.61 2.80
N PHE A 489 -28.06 12.77 2.22
CA PHE A 489 -28.96 13.88 1.92
C PHE A 489 -29.38 13.88 0.44
N LYS A 490 -30.50 14.51 0.16
CA LYS A 490 -31.00 14.70 -1.23
C LYS A 490 -30.17 15.73 -1.99
N GLU A 491 -29.82 16.82 -1.30
CA GLU A 491 -29.02 17.92 -1.81
C GLU A 491 -28.20 18.58 -0.70
N ILE A 492 -27.12 19.22 -1.06
CA ILE A 492 -26.23 19.95 -0.16
C ILE A 492 -25.96 21.35 -0.72
N CYS A 493 -26.32 22.37 0.06
CA CYS A 493 -25.93 23.74 -0.26
C CYS A 493 -24.49 24.00 0.17
N ALA A 494 -23.57 24.01 -0.78
CA ALA A 494 -22.15 24.23 -0.55
C ALA A 494 -21.83 25.71 -0.76
N VAL A 495 -21.29 26.37 0.28
CA VAL A 495 -20.96 27.80 0.27
C VAL A 495 -19.63 28.06 0.98
N GLN A 496 -19.00 29.22 0.72
CA GLN A 496 -17.72 29.56 1.33
C GLN A 496 -17.86 30.15 2.73
N ASP A 497 -18.90 30.94 2.93
CA ASP A 497 -19.16 31.61 4.21
C ASP A 497 -20.65 31.87 4.46
N THR A 498 -20.98 32.33 5.65
CA THR A 498 -22.35 32.61 6.09
C THR A 498 -22.99 33.85 5.42
N SER A 499 -22.20 34.66 4.72
CA SER A 499 -22.71 35.85 4.02
C SER A 499 -23.29 35.56 2.63
N SER A 500 -23.14 34.34 2.13
CA SER A 500 -23.57 33.89 0.81
C SER A 500 -25.03 34.16 0.55
N THR A 501 -25.33 34.65 -0.65
CA THR A 501 -26.70 34.82 -1.13
C THR A 501 -27.39 33.49 -1.36
N LEU A 502 -26.66 32.49 -1.87
CA LEU A 502 -27.16 31.14 -2.08
C LEU A 502 -27.63 30.50 -0.76
N LEU A 503 -26.85 30.67 0.31
CA LEU A 503 -27.20 30.17 1.63
C LEU A 503 -28.51 30.80 2.14
N ARG A 504 -28.68 32.11 1.97
CA ARG A 504 -29.91 32.81 2.41
C ARG A 504 -31.14 32.35 1.64
N GLU A 505 -31.01 32.08 0.36
CA GLU A 505 -32.09 31.57 -0.49
C GLU A 505 -32.40 30.10 -0.12
N TYR A 506 -31.39 29.30 0.26
CA TYR A 506 -31.54 27.91 0.64
C TYR A 506 -32.15 27.74 2.05
N CYS A 507 -31.83 28.62 2.99
CA CYS A 507 -32.33 28.60 4.36
C CYS A 507 -33.78 29.13 4.46
N THR A 508 -34.73 28.37 3.92
CA THR A 508 -36.16 28.79 3.92
C THR A 508 -36.86 28.63 5.25
N GLY A 509 -36.24 27.88 6.19
CA GLY A 509 -36.85 27.56 7.49
C GLY A 509 -38.04 26.59 7.40
N GLU A 510 -38.24 25.91 6.27
CA GLU A 510 -39.32 24.93 6.10
C GLU A 510 -39.05 23.59 6.76
N SER A 511 -37.78 23.20 6.87
CA SER A 511 -37.35 21.94 7.53
C SER A 511 -37.32 22.08 9.04
N ASP A 512 -37.68 21.02 9.76
CA ASP A 512 -37.62 20.98 11.24
C ASP A 512 -36.18 20.85 11.76
N SER A 513 -35.26 20.38 10.92
CA SER A 513 -33.85 20.27 11.23
C SER A 513 -32.97 20.59 10.03
N MET A 514 -31.74 21.01 10.29
CA MET A 514 -30.70 21.23 9.30
C MET A 514 -29.39 20.62 9.81
N VAL A 515 -28.63 19.98 8.92
CA VAL A 515 -27.27 19.53 9.22
C VAL A 515 -26.27 20.46 8.56
N VAL A 516 -25.28 20.90 9.33
CA VAL A 516 -24.24 21.82 8.86
C VAL A 516 -22.87 21.15 8.99
N PHE A 517 -22.20 20.97 7.87
CA PHE A 517 -20.80 20.58 7.82
C PHE A 517 -19.93 21.82 7.73
N ILE A 518 -18.96 21.97 8.61
CA ILE A 518 -17.98 23.03 8.55
C ILE A 518 -16.62 22.40 8.22
N CYS A 519 -16.29 22.45 6.93
CA CYS A 519 -15.11 21.85 6.33
C CYS A 519 -13.97 22.86 6.31
N GLY A 520 -12.98 22.71 7.20
CA GLY A 520 -11.95 23.69 7.36
C GLY A 520 -10.56 23.12 7.65
N ARG A 521 -9.55 24.00 7.53
CA ARG A 521 -8.14 23.66 7.71
C ARG A 521 -7.75 23.32 9.14
N GLY A 522 -8.59 23.58 10.13
CA GLY A 522 -8.23 23.58 11.54
C GLY A 522 -8.24 22.24 12.26
N LEU A 523 -8.75 21.17 11.65
CA LEU A 523 -8.99 19.90 12.36
C LEU A 523 -8.01 18.79 11.98
N TRP A 524 -6.91 19.12 11.32
CA TRP A 524 -5.86 18.19 10.94
C TRP A 524 -5.11 17.65 12.16
N GLN A 525 -4.53 16.46 12.04
CA GLN A 525 -3.75 15.72 13.07
C GLN A 525 -2.65 16.52 13.82
N PHE A 526 -2.30 17.71 13.36
CA PHE A 526 -1.20 18.53 13.90
C PHE A 526 -1.66 19.74 14.71
N VAL A 527 -2.96 19.87 14.98
CA VAL A 527 -3.53 20.99 15.73
C VAL A 527 -3.41 20.71 17.24
N THR A 528 -2.97 21.68 18.01
CA THR A 528 -2.89 21.55 19.46
C THR A 528 -4.30 21.56 20.09
N PRO A 529 -4.48 20.96 21.29
CA PRO A 529 -5.81 20.96 21.94
C PRO A 529 -6.41 22.37 22.12
N GLY A 530 -5.60 23.39 22.38
CA GLY A 530 -6.08 24.76 22.49
C GLY A 530 -6.55 25.37 21.17
N GLU A 531 -5.91 25.03 20.07
CA GLU A 531 -6.33 25.45 18.73
C GLU A 531 -7.65 24.75 18.33
N VAL A 532 -7.83 23.47 18.69
CA VAL A 532 -9.10 22.75 18.46
C VAL A 532 -10.25 23.44 19.18
N GLU A 533 -10.03 23.88 20.42
CA GLU A 533 -11.07 24.59 21.18
C GLU A 533 -11.42 25.92 20.53
N GLN A 534 -10.46 26.72 20.08
CA GLN A 534 -10.68 27.96 19.35
C GLN A 534 -11.46 27.73 18.06
N ILE A 535 -11.04 26.75 17.23
CA ILE A 535 -11.72 26.39 15.98
C ILE A 535 -13.15 25.96 16.25
N THR A 536 -13.37 25.18 17.32
CA THR A 536 -14.72 24.73 17.70
C THR A 536 -15.61 25.92 18.06
N GLN A 537 -15.09 26.93 18.75
CA GLN A 537 -15.84 28.15 19.07
C GLN A 537 -16.15 28.97 17.81
N GLU A 538 -15.20 29.11 16.87
CA GLU A 538 -15.42 29.78 15.59
C GLU A 538 -16.45 29.06 14.73
N ASN A 539 -16.39 27.74 14.67
CA ASN A 539 -17.34 26.89 13.94
C ASN A 539 -18.75 26.95 14.58
N GLN A 540 -18.81 26.94 15.91
CA GLN A 540 -20.08 27.11 16.62
C GLN A 540 -20.74 28.44 16.28
N ALA A 541 -19.97 29.55 16.25
CA ALA A 541 -20.49 30.85 15.87
C ALA A 541 -21.07 30.86 14.44
N SER A 542 -20.40 30.19 13.52
CA SER A 542 -20.91 30.02 12.15
C SER A 542 -22.20 29.20 12.09
N ALA A 543 -22.26 28.09 12.85
CA ALA A 543 -23.48 27.26 12.95
C ALA A 543 -24.65 28.05 13.56
N GLU A 544 -24.39 28.87 14.61
CA GLU A 544 -25.39 29.74 15.24
C GLU A 544 -25.88 30.86 14.29
N GLU A 545 -25.01 31.36 13.40
CA GLU A 545 -25.40 32.31 12.38
C GLU A 545 -26.33 31.68 11.33
N ILE A 546 -26.03 30.46 10.88
CA ILE A 546 -26.90 29.70 9.98
C ILE A 546 -28.23 29.38 10.67
N ALA A 547 -28.20 29.02 11.96
CA ALA A 547 -29.40 28.76 12.73
C ALA A 547 -30.32 29.99 12.75
N ARG A 548 -29.76 31.20 12.94
CA ARG A 548 -30.53 32.45 12.90
C ARG A 548 -31.16 32.73 11.52
N LEU A 549 -30.40 32.43 10.45
CA LEU A 549 -30.91 32.58 9.08
C LEU A 549 -32.11 31.67 8.80
N GLY A 550 -32.06 30.42 9.25
CA GLY A 550 -33.12 29.42 9.06
C GLY A 550 -34.18 29.37 10.16
N GLY A 551 -34.08 30.22 11.21
CA GLY A 551 -35.07 30.28 12.30
C GLY A 551 -34.97 29.06 13.24
N TYR A 552 -33.84 28.43 13.37
CA TYR A 552 -33.59 27.32 14.32
C TYR A 552 -33.24 27.86 15.71
N THR A 553 -33.65 27.14 16.77
CA THR A 553 -33.50 27.55 18.17
C THR A 553 -32.44 26.75 18.93
N SER A 554 -32.08 25.55 18.46
CA SER A 554 -31.05 24.70 19.05
C SER A 554 -29.90 24.47 18.05
N VAL A 555 -28.66 24.47 18.58
CA VAL A 555 -27.44 24.19 17.85
C VAL A 555 -26.64 23.19 18.65
N GLU A 556 -26.49 21.98 18.13
CA GLU A 556 -25.81 20.87 18.77
C GLU A 556 -24.69 20.32 17.88
N MET A 557 -23.48 20.13 18.43
CA MET A 557 -22.41 19.46 17.70
C MET A 557 -22.68 17.96 17.70
N LEU A 558 -22.76 17.37 16.50
CA LEU A 558 -22.96 15.92 16.34
C LEU A 558 -21.63 15.17 16.44
N ASP A 559 -20.62 15.63 15.70
CA ASP A 559 -19.30 15.00 15.68
C ASP A 559 -18.18 15.93 15.20
N THR A 560 -16.95 15.54 15.50
CA THR A 560 -15.73 16.15 14.97
C THR A 560 -14.98 15.11 14.16
N GLN A 561 -14.85 15.36 12.87
CA GLN A 561 -14.12 14.56 11.89
C GLN A 561 -12.67 15.03 11.75
N GLU A 562 -11.88 14.33 10.93
CA GLU A 562 -10.49 14.71 10.65
C GLU A 562 -10.40 16.10 9.97
N PHE A 563 -11.36 16.43 9.10
CA PHE A 563 -11.35 17.65 8.29
C PHE A 563 -12.57 18.54 8.49
N SER A 564 -13.54 18.16 9.31
CA SER A 564 -14.78 18.88 9.50
C SER A 564 -15.36 18.75 10.92
N GLN A 565 -16.29 19.61 11.22
CA GLN A 565 -17.24 19.45 12.33
C GLN A 565 -18.66 19.43 11.80
N ILE A 566 -19.48 18.54 12.35
CA ILE A 566 -20.88 18.36 11.95
C ILE A 566 -21.77 18.87 13.07
N TRP A 567 -22.69 19.73 12.70
CA TRP A 567 -23.63 20.40 13.61
C TRP A 567 -25.07 20.09 13.20
N VAL A 568 -25.94 19.93 14.16
CA VAL A 568 -27.38 19.76 13.93
C VAL A 568 -28.13 20.93 14.53
N LEU A 569 -28.93 21.57 13.69
CA LEU A 569 -29.80 22.68 14.04
C LEU A 569 -31.24 22.18 14.11
N LYS A 570 -32.00 22.56 15.17
CA LYS A 570 -33.40 22.15 15.37
C LYS A 570 -34.25 23.35 15.71
N LYS A 571 -35.54 23.30 15.31
CA LYS A 571 -36.54 24.33 15.67
C LYS A 571 -36.89 24.33 17.15
#